data_aca88a6377b2c1587d0162a4e25c9110
#
_entry.id   aca88a6377b2c1587d0162a4e25c9110
#
_cell.length_a   1.000
_cell.length_b   1.000
_cell.length_c   1.000
_cell.angle_alpha   90.00
_cell.angle_beta   90.00
_cell.angle_gamma   90.00
#
_symmetry.space_group_name_H-M   'P 1'
#
loop_
_entity.id
_entity.type
_entity.pdbx_description
1 polymer ?
#
loop_
_entity_poly.entity_id
_entity_poly.type
_entity_poly.pdbx_seq_one_letter_code
_entity_poly.pdbx_strand_id
1 'polypeptide(L)'
;MCIIVYKPNNTPMPDYGILMNCFDSNPDGAGYMYQDYNSKKVIINKGFMSFDSLITAIESLSNNIDITASNLVIHFRYATQGSINPANCHPFPITAKVKQLRQSNITANTAIVHNGVIPFCSNYNSKNKLSDTQIFIRDYLSKMNNNTLFNPAVLALIKESTNSKFVIMDSNRIE
;
A
#
# COMPACT_ATOMS: atom_id res chain seq x y z
N MET A 1 -0.66 8.50 12.98
CA MET A 1 -0.62 8.46 11.48
C MET A 1 0.21 7.26 11.05
N CYS A 2 -0.11 6.67 9.89
CA CYS A 2 0.65 5.53 9.34
C CYS A 2 2.11 5.90 9.02
N ILE A 3 2.96 4.87 8.82
CA ILE A 3 4.33 5.05 8.34
C ILE A 3 4.44 4.35 6.98
N ILE A 4 5.07 5.04 6.01
CA ILE A 4 5.42 4.48 4.70
C ILE A 4 6.93 4.47 4.60
N VAL A 5 7.51 3.30 4.36
CA VAL A 5 8.93 3.11 4.09
C VAL A 5 9.09 2.77 2.61
N TYR A 6 9.75 3.62 1.85
CA TYR A 6 10.11 3.37 0.46
C TYR A 6 11.57 3.01 0.35
N LYS A 7 11.84 1.83 -0.19
CA LYS A 7 13.17 1.32 -0.55
C LYS A 7 13.32 1.40 -2.08
N PRO A 8 14.10 2.33 -2.61
CA PRO A 8 14.41 2.36 -4.05
C PRO A 8 15.14 1.10 -4.51
N ASN A 9 15.08 0.80 -5.82
CA ASN A 9 15.97 -0.20 -6.41
C ASN A 9 17.44 0.22 -6.21
N ASN A 10 18.35 -0.75 -6.24
CA ASN A 10 19.78 -0.59 -6.00
C ASN A 10 20.13 -0.01 -4.61
N THR A 11 19.24 -0.16 -3.64
CA THR A 11 19.49 0.17 -2.23
C THR A 11 19.26 -1.05 -1.36
N PRO A 12 20.01 -1.20 -0.23
CA PRO A 12 19.76 -2.26 0.71
C PRO A 12 18.42 -2.08 1.43
N MET A 13 17.93 -3.15 2.03
CA MET A 13 16.80 -3.07 2.96
C MET A 13 17.16 -2.16 4.14
N PRO A 14 16.18 -1.42 4.68
CA PRO A 14 16.33 -0.73 5.95
C PRO A 14 16.74 -1.72 7.06
N ASP A 15 17.50 -1.21 8.03
CA ASP A 15 17.89 -1.99 9.19
C ASP A 15 16.66 -2.58 9.92
N TYR A 16 16.83 -3.80 10.43
CA TYR A 16 15.80 -4.54 11.16
C TYR A 16 15.24 -3.73 12.34
N GLY A 17 16.10 -3.05 13.10
CA GLY A 17 15.70 -2.20 14.23
C GLY A 17 14.83 -1.01 13.78
N ILE A 18 15.10 -0.45 12.61
CA ILE A 18 14.26 0.62 12.04
C ILE A 18 12.85 0.09 11.73
N LEU A 19 12.77 -1.07 11.07
CA LEU A 19 11.47 -1.67 10.73
C LEU A 19 10.69 -2.08 11.99
N MET A 20 11.36 -2.58 13.03
CA MET A 20 10.76 -2.91 14.31
C MET A 20 10.19 -1.65 14.98
N ASN A 21 10.95 -0.57 15.05
CA ASN A 21 10.47 0.71 15.60
C ASN A 21 9.26 1.26 14.83
N CYS A 22 9.22 1.08 13.51
CA CYS A 22 8.07 1.45 12.69
C CYS A 22 6.84 0.62 13.06
N PHE A 23 6.99 -0.69 13.28
CA PHE A 23 5.89 -1.56 13.66
C PHE A 23 5.41 -1.26 15.08
N ASP A 24 6.31 -1.08 16.05
CA ASP A 24 5.96 -0.77 17.43
C ASP A 24 5.21 0.56 17.56
N SER A 25 5.59 1.54 16.75
CA SER A 25 4.89 2.83 16.68
C SER A 25 3.52 2.73 15.98
N ASN A 26 3.34 1.74 15.10
CA ASN A 26 2.15 1.55 14.25
C ASN A 26 1.73 0.09 14.20
N PRO A 27 1.18 -0.47 15.33
CA PRO A 27 1.02 -1.92 15.49
C PRO A 27 -0.28 -2.49 14.90
N ASP A 28 -1.10 -1.68 14.22
CA ASP A 28 -2.41 -2.09 13.72
C ASP A 28 -2.34 -2.89 12.40
N GLY A 29 -1.16 -3.43 12.11
CA GLY A 29 -0.83 -4.29 11.00
C GLY A 29 0.02 -3.65 9.92
N ALA A 30 0.63 -4.49 9.11
CA ALA A 30 1.55 -4.09 8.07
C ALA A 30 1.30 -4.82 6.75
N GLY A 31 1.99 -4.35 5.71
CA GLY A 31 2.07 -5.01 4.42
C GLY A 31 3.10 -4.33 3.53
N TYR A 32 3.43 -4.98 2.42
CA TYR A 32 4.36 -4.46 1.45
C TYR A 32 3.90 -4.68 0.03
N MET A 33 4.43 -3.87 -0.89
CA MET A 33 4.33 -4.06 -2.33
C MET A 33 5.68 -3.87 -2.99
N TYR A 34 5.92 -4.58 -4.09
CA TYR A 34 7.13 -4.43 -4.88
C TYR A 34 6.86 -4.59 -6.37
N GLN A 35 7.75 -4.02 -7.20
CA GLN A 35 7.73 -4.21 -8.64
C GLN A 35 8.34 -5.57 -8.99
N ASP A 36 7.54 -6.44 -9.61
CA ASP A 36 8.04 -7.66 -10.23
C ASP A 36 8.29 -7.41 -11.73
N TYR A 37 9.54 -7.22 -12.08
CA TYR A 37 9.95 -6.94 -13.45
C TYR A 37 9.72 -8.12 -14.39
N ASN A 38 9.71 -9.35 -13.88
CA ASN A 38 9.49 -10.55 -14.69
C ASN A 38 8.03 -10.63 -15.17
N SER A 39 7.08 -10.47 -14.27
CA SER A 39 5.65 -10.49 -14.61
C SER A 39 5.13 -9.14 -15.11
N LYS A 40 5.92 -8.06 -15.00
CA LYS A 40 5.51 -6.68 -15.27
C LYS A 40 4.26 -6.30 -14.47
N LYS A 41 4.28 -6.62 -13.18
CA LYS A 41 3.18 -6.37 -12.24
C LYS A 41 3.72 -5.84 -10.91
N VAL A 42 2.79 -5.42 -10.08
CA VAL A 42 3.03 -5.14 -8.66
C VAL A 42 2.51 -6.30 -7.84
N ILE A 43 3.36 -6.84 -6.99
CA ILE A 43 2.99 -7.89 -6.05
C ILE A 43 2.69 -7.23 -4.70
N ILE A 44 1.57 -7.60 -4.11
CA ILE A 44 1.09 -7.10 -2.82
C ILE A 44 1.02 -8.26 -1.83
N ASN A 45 1.63 -8.08 -0.66
CA ASN A 45 1.46 -8.93 0.52
C ASN A 45 1.12 -8.04 1.71
N LYS A 46 0.02 -8.34 2.41
CA LYS A 46 -0.45 -7.52 3.52
C LYS A 46 -1.24 -8.32 4.55
N GLY A 47 -1.54 -7.67 5.66
CA GLY A 47 -2.29 -8.27 6.75
C GLY A 47 -1.38 -8.92 7.78
N PHE A 48 -0.12 -8.50 7.86
CA PHE A 48 0.80 -8.92 8.91
C PHE A 48 0.43 -8.22 10.21
N MET A 49 -0.12 -8.97 11.14
CA MET A 49 -0.60 -8.44 12.44
C MET A 49 0.45 -8.57 13.55
N SER A 50 1.64 -9.07 13.24
CA SER A 50 2.82 -9.08 14.11
C SER A 50 4.07 -8.75 13.29
N PHE A 51 5.09 -8.19 13.96
CA PHE A 51 6.37 -7.89 13.35
C PHE A 51 7.05 -9.16 12.82
N ASP A 52 7.04 -10.25 13.59
CA ASP A 52 7.64 -11.52 13.20
C ASP A 52 7.05 -12.06 11.89
N SER A 53 5.72 -11.96 11.72
CA SER A 53 5.06 -12.41 10.48
C SER A 53 5.46 -11.56 9.27
N LEU A 54 5.66 -10.25 9.46
CA LEU A 54 6.16 -9.36 8.41
C LEU A 54 7.59 -9.71 8.01
N ILE A 55 8.46 -9.85 9.00
CA ILE A 55 9.90 -10.12 8.75
C ILE A 55 10.09 -11.49 8.10
N THR A 56 9.43 -12.53 8.60
CA THR A 56 9.46 -13.85 7.97
C THR A 56 9.04 -13.79 6.48
N ALA A 57 8.03 -12.99 6.16
CA ALA A 57 7.59 -12.83 4.78
C ALA A 57 8.62 -12.06 3.92
N ILE A 58 9.28 -11.03 4.47
CA ILE A 58 10.35 -10.28 3.78
C ILE A 58 11.60 -11.15 3.58
N GLU A 59 12.00 -11.95 4.57
CA GLU A 59 13.09 -12.88 4.45
C GLU A 59 12.82 -13.95 3.39
N SER A 60 11.61 -14.52 3.40
CA SER A 60 11.16 -15.43 2.35
C SER A 60 11.20 -14.79 0.96
N LEU A 61 10.78 -13.52 0.84
CA LEU A 61 10.88 -12.77 -0.40
C LEU A 61 12.33 -12.63 -0.86
N SER A 62 13.25 -12.26 0.05
CA SER A 62 14.67 -12.07 -0.24
C SER A 62 15.36 -13.36 -0.69
N ASN A 63 14.87 -14.53 -0.27
CA ASN A 63 15.36 -15.82 -0.72
C ASN A 63 14.89 -16.19 -2.15
N ASN A 64 13.84 -15.53 -2.66
CA ASN A 64 13.24 -15.84 -3.95
C ASN A 64 13.53 -14.80 -5.04
N ILE A 65 13.86 -13.58 -4.67
CA ILE A 65 14.19 -12.49 -5.60
C ILE A 65 15.38 -11.68 -5.07
N ASP A 66 16.09 -11.00 -5.97
CA ASP A 66 17.02 -9.96 -5.55
C ASP A 66 16.23 -8.72 -5.09
N ILE A 67 15.97 -8.66 -3.79
CA ILE A 67 15.22 -7.56 -3.18
C ILE A 67 15.96 -6.22 -3.33
N THR A 68 17.29 -6.22 -3.50
CA THR A 68 18.07 -5.00 -3.73
C THR A 68 17.71 -4.39 -5.07
N ALA A 69 17.54 -5.20 -6.12
CA ALA A 69 17.20 -4.75 -7.46
C ALA A 69 15.74 -4.26 -7.59
N SER A 70 14.88 -4.46 -6.60
CA SER A 70 13.47 -4.14 -6.68
C SER A 70 13.12 -2.85 -5.93
N ASN A 71 12.23 -2.03 -6.48
CA ASN A 71 11.52 -1.02 -5.70
C ASN A 71 10.54 -1.71 -4.75
N LEU A 72 10.59 -1.38 -3.47
CA LEU A 72 9.73 -1.97 -2.44
C LEU A 72 9.17 -0.88 -1.53
N VAL A 73 7.89 -1.00 -1.19
CA VAL A 73 7.21 -0.10 -0.25
C VAL A 73 6.62 -0.94 0.87
N ILE A 74 6.93 -0.59 2.12
CA ILE A 74 6.36 -1.19 3.33
C ILE A 74 5.47 -0.16 4.00
N HIS A 75 4.29 -0.57 4.44
CA HIS A 75 3.35 0.27 5.15
C HIS A 75 3.06 -0.30 6.53
N PHE A 76 3.19 0.54 7.54
CA PHE A 76 2.84 0.26 8.93
C PHE A 76 1.60 1.05 9.31
N ARG A 77 0.55 0.37 9.70
CA ARG A 77 -0.77 0.95 9.91
C ARG A 77 -0.95 1.46 11.33
N TYR A 78 -1.48 2.68 11.44
CA TYR A 78 -2.14 3.20 12.63
C TYR A 78 -3.60 3.49 12.28
N ALA A 79 -4.53 2.74 12.84
CA ALA A 79 -5.93 2.76 12.42
C ALA A 79 -6.66 4.00 12.94
N THR A 80 -6.93 4.94 12.07
CA THR A 80 -7.80 6.09 12.33
C THR A 80 -9.21 5.87 11.78
N GLN A 81 -9.34 5.01 10.76
CA GLN A 81 -10.59 4.65 10.08
C GLN A 81 -10.61 3.14 9.78
N GLY A 82 -11.80 2.54 9.91
CA GLY A 82 -12.01 1.12 9.70
C GLY A 82 -11.50 0.23 10.84
N SER A 83 -11.92 -1.03 10.84
CA SER A 83 -11.53 -2.01 11.86
C SER A 83 -10.07 -2.45 11.72
N ILE A 84 -9.45 -2.82 12.84
CA ILE A 84 -8.13 -3.46 12.88
C ILE A 84 -8.29 -4.92 12.46
N ASN A 85 -7.88 -5.22 11.24
CA ASN A 85 -7.88 -6.57 10.68
C ASN A 85 -6.97 -6.66 9.44
N PRO A 86 -6.57 -7.86 9.00
CA PRO A 86 -5.68 -8.06 7.85
C PRO A 86 -6.19 -7.43 6.56
N ALA A 87 -7.49 -7.46 6.30
CA ALA A 87 -8.08 -6.96 5.06
C ALA A 87 -7.97 -5.43 4.89
N ASN A 88 -7.83 -4.71 6.02
CA ASN A 88 -7.71 -3.25 6.05
C ASN A 88 -6.25 -2.76 6.09
N CYS A 89 -5.27 -3.66 6.13
CA CYS A 89 -3.88 -3.28 5.96
C CYS A 89 -3.60 -2.84 4.51
N HIS A 90 -2.70 -1.86 4.35
CA HIS A 90 -2.13 -1.50 3.05
C HIS A 90 -0.99 -2.47 2.68
N PRO A 91 -0.60 -2.53 1.40
CA PRO A 91 -1.11 -1.81 0.22
C PRO A 91 -2.45 -2.33 -0.30
N PHE A 92 -3.04 -1.56 -1.22
CA PHE A 92 -4.24 -1.98 -1.96
C PHE A 92 -4.01 -1.98 -3.47
N PRO A 93 -4.57 -2.95 -4.22
CA PRO A 93 -4.64 -2.87 -5.67
C PRO A 93 -5.60 -1.74 -6.09
N ILE A 94 -5.33 -1.05 -7.20
CA ILE A 94 -6.28 -0.09 -7.76
C ILE A 94 -7.33 -0.86 -8.56
N THR A 95 -8.50 -1.06 -7.94
CA THR A 95 -9.60 -1.87 -8.49
C THR A 95 -10.96 -1.48 -7.89
N ALA A 96 -12.03 -1.61 -8.67
CA ALA A 96 -13.40 -1.47 -8.16
C ALA A 96 -13.91 -2.73 -7.42
N LYS A 97 -13.18 -3.86 -7.51
CA LYS A 97 -13.62 -5.14 -6.94
C LYS A 97 -13.29 -5.24 -5.46
N VAL A 98 -14.27 -5.05 -4.58
CA VAL A 98 -14.11 -5.09 -3.11
C VAL A 98 -13.42 -6.37 -2.63
N LYS A 99 -13.71 -7.52 -3.25
CA LYS A 99 -13.05 -8.79 -2.92
C LYS A 99 -11.53 -8.70 -3.08
N GLN A 100 -11.05 -8.05 -4.16
CA GLN A 100 -9.60 -7.87 -4.41
C GLN A 100 -8.97 -6.89 -3.42
N LEU A 101 -9.68 -5.81 -3.02
CA LEU A 101 -9.20 -4.87 -2.01
C LEU A 101 -8.93 -5.54 -0.65
N ARG A 102 -9.59 -6.67 -0.36
CA ARG A 102 -9.49 -7.40 0.90
C ARG A 102 -8.52 -8.57 0.89
N GLN A 103 -7.99 -8.96 -0.28
CA GLN A 103 -7.02 -10.05 -0.37
C GLN A 103 -5.69 -9.68 0.26
N SER A 104 -5.09 -10.63 0.99
CA SER A 104 -3.78 -10.44 1.61
C SER A 104 -2.64 -10.62 0.62
N ASN A 105 -2.80 -11.49 -0.38
CA ASN A 105 -1.83 -11.73 -1.44
C ASN A 105 -2.51 -11.52 -2.79
N ILE A 106 -2.00 -10.58 -3.58
CA ILE A 106 -2.59 -10.27 -4.88
C ILE A 106 -1.55 -9.66 -5.83
N THR A 107 -1.64 -10.03 -7.10
CA THR A 107 -0.91 -9.41 -8.20
C THR A 107 -1.80 -8.36 -8.87
N ALA A 108 -1.28 -7.15 -9.07
CA ALA A 108 -2.02 -6.02 -9.62
C ALA A 108 -1.24 -5.30 -10.73
N ASN A 109 -1.94 -4.57 -11.60
CA ASN A 109 -1.29 -3.66 -12.54
C ASN A 109 -0.73 -2.44 -11.82
N THR A 110 -1.49 -1.93 -10.85
CA THR A 110 -1.16 -0.74 -10.08
C THR A 110 -1.62 -0.93 -8.63
N ALA A 111 -0.82 -0.47 -7.70
CA ALA A 111 -1.08 -0.54 -6.27
C ALA A 111 -0.80 0.80 -5.58
N ILE A 112 -1.36 0.98 -4.38
CA ILE A 112 -1.27 2.22 -3.63
C ILE A 112 -1.14 1.95 -2.13
N VAL A 113 -0.33 2.77 -1.45
CA VAL A 113 -0.38 2.98 0.00
C VAL A 113 -0.79 4.41 0.31
N HIS A 114 -1.38 4.62 1.47
CA HIS A 114 -1.90 5.91 1.91
C HIS A 114 -1.55 6.18 3.37
N ASN A 115 -1.16 7.40 3.67
CA ASN A 115 -0.98 7.91 5.02
C ASN A 115 -1.72 9.24 5.17
N GLY A 116 -2.81 9.23 5.89
CA GLY A 116 -3.69 10.37 6.13
C GLY A 116 -5.13 9.93 6.37
N VAL A 117 -6.06 10.88 6.22
CA VAL A 117 -7.50 10.65 6.20
C VAL A 117 -8.08 11.35 4.98
N ILE A 118 -8.93 10.68 4.23
CA ILE A 118 -9.59 11.24 3.05
C ILE A 118 -11.00 11.72 3.47
N PRO A 119 -11.19 13.04 3.74
CA PRO A 119 -12.38 13.53 4.43
C PRO A 119 -13.69 13.22 3.69
N PHE A 120 -13.70 13.34 2.37
CA PHE A 120 -14.91 13.09 1.56
C PHE A 120 -15.23 11.59 1.38
N CYS A 121 -14.32 10.69 1.81
CA CYS A 121 -14.54 9.25 1.87
C CYS A 121 -14.81 8.74 3.30
N SER A 122 -14.45 9.50 4.34
CA SER A 122 -14.51 9.06 5.75
C SER A 122 -15.94 9.07 6.32
N ASN A 123 -16.85 9.89 5.79
CA ASN A 123 -18.25 9.98 6.25
C ASN A 123 -19.19 8.96 5.60
N TYR A 124 -18.66 8.07 4.79
CA TYR A 124 -19.45 7.00 4.21
C TYR A 124 -19.78 5.96 5.28
N ASN A 125 -21.04 6.00 5.76
CA ASN A 125 -21.62 5.00 6.65
C ASN A 125 -21.73 3.68 5.87
N SER A 126 -20.58 3.05 5.57
CA SER A 126 -20.55 1.90 4.69
C SER A 126 -20.99 0.67 5.46
N LYS A 127 -22.17 0.17 5.17
CA LYS A 127 -22.59 -1.20 5.53
C LYS A 127 -21.51 -2.24 5.17
N ASN A 128 -20.54 -1.88 4.34
CA ASN A 128 -19.48 -2.72 3.81
C ASN A 128 -18.15 -2.69 4.61
N LYS A 129 -18.05 -1.92 5.69
CA LYS A 129 -16.83 -1.85 6.55
C LYS A 129 -15.52 -1.56 5.77
N LEU A 130 -15.61 -0.77 4.70
CA LEU A 130 -14.44 -0.31 3.94
C LEU A 130 -13.79 0.89 4.63
N SER A 131 -12.45 0.99 4.54
CA SER A 131 -11.75 2.21 4.94
C SER A 131 -11.98 3.32 3.91
N ASP A 132 -11.70 4.58 4.30
CA ASP A 132 -11.72 5.74 3.41
C ASP A 132 -10.86 5.52 2.16
N THR A 133 -9.67 4.95 2.33
CA THR A 133 -8.76 4.59 1.24
C THR A 133 -9.38 3.58 0.28
N GLN A 134 -10.03 2.53 0.80
CA GLN A 134 -10.68 1.53 -0.05
C GLN A 134 -11.87 2.13 -0.83
N ILE A 135 -12.62 3.05 -0.22
CA ILE A 135 -13.70 3.79 -0.88
C ILE A 135 -13.10 4.68 -1.98
N PHE A 136 -12.04 5.43 -1.67
CA PHE A 136 -11.36 6.29 -2.63
C PHE A 136 -10.85 5.52 -3.85
N ILE A 137 -10.23 4.37 -3.63
CA ILE A 137 -9.79 3.49 -4.71
C ILE A 137 -10.97 3.03 -5.55
N ARG A 138 -12.02 2.48 -4.92
CA ARG A 138 -13.18 1.89 -5.61
C ARG A 138 -13.93 2.92 -6.45
N ASP A 139 -14.18 4.10 -5.89
CA ASP A 139 -15.12 5.06 -6.47
C ASP A 139 -14.44 6.10 -7.37
N TYR A 140 -13.14 6.33 -7.18
CA TYR A 140 -12.38 7.35 -7.92
C TYR A 140 -11.21 6.76 -8.71
N LEU A 141 -10.19 6.23 -8.04
CA LEU A 141 -8.95 5.83 -8.71
C LEU A 141 -9.16 4.70 -9.72
N SER A 142 -10.02 3.73 -9.39
CA SER A 142 -10.31 2.60 -10.30
C SER A 142 -11.03 2.99 -11.59
N LYS A 143 -11.48 4.24 -11.72
CA LYS A 143 -12.10 4.79 -12.93
C LYS A 143 -11.07 5.42 -13.87
N MET A 144 -9.83 5.60 -13.41
CA MET A 144 -8.74 6.16 -14.19
C MET A 144 -7.92 5.05 -14.84
N ASN A 145 -7.47 5.25 -16.07
CA ASN A 145 -6.42 4.43 -16.64
C ASN A 145 -5.05 4.87 -16.09
N ASN A 146 -4.01 4.04 -16.26
CA ASN A 146 -2.69 4.33 -15.72
C ASN A 146 -2.10 5.66 -16.23
N ASN A 147 -2.31 6.02 -17.51
CA ASN A 147 -1.78 7.27 -18.04
C ASN A 147 -2.44 8.49 -17.38
N THR A 148 -3.73 8.42 -17.11
CA THR A 148 -4.44 9.45 -16.35
C THR A 148 -3.95 9.51 -14.91
N LEU A 149 -3.84 8.35 -14.24
CA LEU A 149 -3.45 8.28 -12.83
C LEU A 149 -2.04 8.83 -12.58
N PHE A 150 -1.09 8.53 -13.47
CA PHE A 150 0.30 9.01 -13.37
C PHE A 150 0.52 10.38 -14.07
N ASN A 151 -0.54 11.08 -14.46
CA ASN A 151 -0.41 12.45 -14.97
C ASN A 151 -0.09 13.40 -13.80
N PRO A 152 0.99 14.22 -13.88
CA PRO A 152 1.38 15.11 -12.78
C PRO A 152 0.28 16.07 -12.32
N ALA A 153 -0.56 16.57 -13.24
CA ALA A 153 -1.69 17.44 -12.87
C ALA A 153 -2.75 16.68 -12.05
N VAL A 154 -3.02 15.41 -12.40
CA VAL A 154 -3.97 14.57 -11.66
C VAL A 154 -3.39 14.22 -10.28
N LEU A 155 -2.11 13.89 -10.17
CA LEU A 155 -1.44 13.65 -8.89
C LEU A 155 -1.47 14.89 -8.00
N ALA A 156 -1.24 16.09 -8.55
CA ALA A 156 -1.37 17.34 -7.83
C ALA A 156 -2.81 17.56 -7.32
N LEU A 157 -3.82 17.32 -8.15
CA LEU A 157 -5.23 17.41 -7.73
C LEU A 157 -5.58 16.41 -6.63
N ILE A 158 -5.09 15.17 -6.72
CA ILE A 158 -5.28 14.16 -5.65
C ILE A 158 -4.65 14.66 -4.35
N LYS A 159 -3.40 15.14 -4.39
CA LYS A 159 -2.71 15.68 -3.23
C LYS A 159 -3.48 16.84 -2.59
N GLU A 160 -3.88 17.82 -3.36
CA GLU A 160 -4.61 19.00 -2.88
C GLU A 160 -5.99 18.64 -2.31
N SER A 161 -6.74 17.75 -2.99
CA SER A 161 -8.09 17.36 -2.56
C SER A 161 -8.11 16.49 -1.31
N THR A 162 -7.05 15.72 -1.05
CA THR A 162 -6.99 14.79 0.08
C THR A 162 -6.14 15.29 1.24
N ASN A 163 -5.22 16.21 0.99
CA ASN A 163 -4.17 16.65 1.93
C ASN A 163 -3.45 15.46 2.60
N SER A 164 -3.17 14.43 1.83
CA SER A 164 -2.62 13.15 2.30
C SER A 164 -1.37 12.77 1.54
N LYS A 165 -0.62 11.78 2.06
CA LYS A 165 0.56 11.22 1.42
C LYS A 165 0.20 9.86 0.79
N PHE A 166 0.65 9.66 -0.43
CA PHE A 166 0.47 8.41 -1.17
C PHE A 166 1.80 7.94 -1.74
N VAL A 167 1.90 6.63 -1.96
CA VAL A 167 2.84 6.05 -2.92
C VAL A 167 2.01 5.17 -3.85
N ILE A 168 2.07 5.47 -5.14
CA ILE A 168 1.40 4.73 -6.21
C ILE A 168 2.47 4.07 -7.07
N MET A 169 2.32 2.77 -7.32
CA MET A 169 3.30 1.96 -8.03
C MET A 169 2.62 1.17 -9.14
N ASP A 170 3.18 1.19 -10.35
CA ASP A 170 2.94 0.18 -11.38
C ASP A 170 4.26 -0.56 -11.71
N SER A 171 4.31 -1.38 -12.74
CA SER A 171 5.49 -2.16 -13.10
C SER A 171 6.71 -1.31 -13.51
N ASN A 172 6.52 -0.04 -13.86
CA ASN A 172 7.56 0.82 -14.43
C ASN A 172 7.72 2.15 -13.68
N ARG A 173 6.73 2.54 -12.87
CA ARG A 173 6.65 3.87 -12.24
C ARG A 173 6.34 3.75 -10.77
N ILE A 174 6.86 4.72 -10.01
CA ILE A 174 6.52 4.93 -8.59
C ILE A 174 6.43 6.43 -8.33
N GLU A 175 5.37 6.88 -7.69
CA GLU A 175 5.06 8.28 -7.41
C GLU A 175 4.57 8.45 -5.95
#